data_9812f5266f66cf42a8519554e33146cd
#
_entry.id   9812f5266f66cf42a8519554e33146cd
#
_cell.length_a   1.000
_cell.length_b   1.000
_cell.length_c   1.000
_cell.angle_alpha   90.00
_cell.angle_beta   90.00
_cell.angle_gamma   90.00
#
_symmetry.space_group_name_H-M   'P 1'
#
loop_
_entity.id
_entity.type
_entity.pdbx_description
1 polymer ?
#
loop_
_entity_poly.entity_id
_entity_poly.type
_entity_poly.pdbx_seq_one_letter_code
_entity_poly.pdbx_strand_id
1 'polypeptide(L)'
;PDLTKGLILCDTAAKIGNAEMWDERMQAASSEGLSALVDGNMQRWFTQDFHAHHSDELAGYSNMFLRTPLQGYLGTATALRNADLTSAAVHLDLPVICVVGEDDGSTPPEIVLDTANLIPNADFKLIKGAGHIPCVEQPEMLSEIISKFLAEHTAP
;
A
#
# COMPACT_ATOMS: atom_id res chain seq x y z
N PRO A 1 -21.75 6.89 -0.61
CA PRO A 1 -21.93 6.00 -1.77
C PRO A 1 -22.32 6.79 -3.02
N ASP A 2 -23.18 7.82 -2.93
CA ASP A 2 -23.68 8.55 -4.12
C ASP A 2 -22.58 9.31 -4.89
N LEU A 3 -21.43 9.51 -4.30
CA LEU A 3 -20.28 10.19 -4.90
C LEU A 3 -19.17 9.25 -5.35
N THR A 4 -19.20 7.96 -4.94
CA THR A 4 -18.17 6.99 -5.26
C THR A 4 -18.68 6.01 -6.30
N LYS A 5 -18.03 5.95 -7.47
CA LYS A 5 -18.44 5.07 -8.57
C LYS A 5 -17.62 3.78 -8.66
N GLY A 6 -16.46 3.75 -8.04
CA GLY A 6 -15.58 2.60 -8.00
C GLY A 6 -14.40 2.82 -7.07
N LEU A 7 -13.68 1.76 -6.71
CA LEU A 7 -12.49 1.80 -5.85
C LEU A 7 -11.31 1.13 -6.55
N ILE A 8 -10.17 1.77 -6.46
CA ILE A 8 -8.88 1.20 -6.86
C ILE A 8 -8.03 1.12 -5.60
N LEU A 9 -7.79 -0.07 -5.12
CA LEU A 9 -7.06 -0.37 -3.88
C LEU A 9 -5.66 -0.84 -4.26
N CYS A 10 -4.68 0.07 -4.19
CA CYS A 10 -3.29 -0.24 -4.51
C CYS A 10 -2.50 -0.52 -3.24
N ASP A 11 -1.81 -1.67 -3.22
CA ASP A 11 -0.83 -2.02 -2.19
C ASP A 11 -1.38 -1.79 -0.77
N THR A 12 -2.58 -2.30 -0.53
CA THR A 12 -3.32 -2.14 0.73
C THR A 12 -4.18 -3.36 1.04
N ALA A 13 -4.69 -3.45 2.27
CA ALA A 13 -5.54 -4.53 2.70
C ALA A 13 -6.63 -4.06 3.68
N ALA A 14 -7.69 -4.86 3.83
CA ALA A 14 -8.76 -4.61 4.80
C ALA A 14 -8.24 -4.56 6.24
N LYS A 15 -7.12 -5.26 6.53
CA LYS A 15 -6.39 -5.20 7.78
C LYS A 15 -4.89 -5.34 7.50
N ILE A 16 -4.09 -4.43 8.03
CA ILE A 16 -2.64 -4.40 7.84
C ILE A 16 -1.93 -4.64 9.16
N GLY A 17 -1.25 -5.79 9.25
CA GLY A 17 -0.52 -6.18 10.46
C GLY A 17 -1.41 -6.44 11.68
N ASN A 18 -0.84 -6.28 12.86
CA ASN A 18 -1.51 -6.45 14.15
C ASN A 18 -1.09 -5.35 15.13
N ALA A 19 -1.77 -5.30 16.28
CA ALA A 19 -1.53 -4.28 17.29
C ALA A 19 -0.09 -4.30 17.81
N GLU A 20 0.46 -5.48 18.09
CA GLU A 20 1.82 -5.65 18.61
C GLU A 20 2.88 -5.09 17.66
N MET A 21 2.82 -5.47 16.39
CA MET A 21 3.72 -4.95 15.34
C MET A 21 3.67 -3.42 15.25
N TRP A 22 2.48 -2.83 15.27
CA TRP A 22 2.33 -1.38 15.20
C TRP A 22 2.81 -0.68 16.48
N ASP A 23 2.58 -1.27 17.66
CA ASP A 23 3.07 -0.74 18.95
C ASP A 23 4.61 -0.74 18.99
N GLU A 24 5.26 -1.80 18.53
CA GLU A 24 6.73 -1.86 18.41
C GLU A 24 7.28 -0.79 17.48
N ARG A 25 6.66 -0.60 16.31
CA ARG A 25 7.06 0.44 15.34
C ARG A 25 6.89 1.85 15.91
N MET A 26 5.77 2.11 16.59
CA MET A 26 5.52 3.41 17.24
C MET A 26 6.49 3.67 18.38
N GLN A 27 6.84 2.64 19.15
CA GLN A 27 7.83 2.74 20.21
C GLN A 27 9.22 3.07 19.64
N ALA A 28 9.68 2.34 18.61
CA ALA A 28 10.96 2.62 17.96
C ALA A 28 11.00 4.04 17.39
N ALA A 29 9.96 4.49 16.69
CA ALA A 29 9.85 5.85 16.17
C ALA A 29 9.89 6.92 17.29
N SER A 30 9.25 6.64 18.43
CA SER A 30 9.19 7.58 19.56
C SER A 30 10.51 7.71 20.31
N SER A 31 11.27 6.60 20.44
CA SER A 31 12.52 6.56 21.20
C SER A 31 13.73 6.97 20.37
N GLU A 32 13.78 6.59 19.09
CA GLU A 32 14.97 6.72 18.24
C GLU A 32 14.72 7.57 16.99
N GLY A 33 13.47 8.02 16.80
CA GLY A 33 13.06 8.75 15.60
C GLY A 33 12.79 7.82 14.41
N LEU A 34 12.41 8.43 13.28
CA LEU A 34 12.13 7.68 12.05
C LEU A 34 13.38 7.03 11.44
N SER A 35 14.56 7.44 11.87
CA SER A 35 15.83 6.82 11.46
C SER A 35 15.92 5.33 11.85
N ALA A 36 15.27 4.92 12.92
CA ALA A 36 15.20 3.51 13.31
C ALA A 36 14.37 2.64 12.34
N LEU A 37 13.55 3.25 11.51
CA LEU A 37 12.59 2.55 10.64
C LEU A 37 12.90 2.67 9.15
N VAL A 38 13.73 3.63 8.74
CA VAL A 38 13.88 3.98 7.31
C VAL A 38 14.41 2.83 6.48
N ASP A 39 15.47 2.16 6.91
CA ASP A 39 16.09 1.08 6.13
C ASP A 39 15.12 -0.09 5.93
N GLY A 40 14.45 -0.51 6.99
CA GLY A 40 13.45 -1.57 6.93
C GLY A 40 12.22 -1.20 6.08
N ASN A 41 11.86 0.09 6.02
CA ASN A 41 10.80 0.55 5.13
C ASN A 41 11.25 0.54 3.67
N MET A 42 12.43 1.05 3.35
CA MET A 42 12.97 1.04 1.98
C MET A 42 13.08 -0.39 1.44
N GLN A 43 13.53 -1.35 2.27
CA GLN A 43 13.61 -2.76 1.89
C GLN A 43 12.25 -3.40 1.59
N ARG A 44 11.18 -2.99 2.28
CA ARG A 44 9.82 -3.49 2.03
C ARG A 44 9.10 -2.77 0.89
N TRP A 45 9.50 -1.53 0.60
CA TRP A 45 8.81 -0.71 -0.37
C TRP A 45 9.28 -0.92 -1.80
N PHE A 46 10.57 -1.23 -1.98
CA PHE A 46 11.20 -1.32 -3.28
C PHE A 46 11.82 -2.69 -3.54
N THR A 47 11.81 -3.08 -4.81
CA THR A 47 12.43 -4.33 -5.27
C THR A 47 13.94 -4.33 -5.10
N GLN A 48 14.56 -5.52 -5.12
CA GLN A 48 16.02 -5.64 -5.13
C GLN A 48 16.65 -5.00 -6.36
N ASP A 49 15.95 -5.01 -7.49
CA ASP A 49 16.40 -4.35 -8.72
C ASP A 49 16.45 -2.84 -8.53
N PHE A 50 15.43 -2.24 -7.92
CA PHE A 50 15.41 -0.82 -7.59
C PHE A 50 16.55 -0.43 -6.64
N HIS A 51 16.80 -1.23 -5.63
CA HIS A 51 17.94 -1.04 -4.71
C HIS A 51 19.29 -1.09 -5.43
N ALA A 52 19.44 -1.94 -6.43
CA ALA A 52 20.70 -2.12 -7.15
C ALA A 52 20.97 -0.99 -8.18
N HIS A 53 19.93 -0.44 -8.81
CA HIS A 53 20.08 0.42 -9.98
C HIS A 53 19.58 1.86 -9.80
N HIS A 54 18.82 2.16 -8.73
CA HIS A 54 18.17 3.45 -8.48
C HIS A 54 18.56 4.08 -7.14
N SER A 55 19.86 4.06 -6.80
CA SER A 55 20.37 4.50 -5.49
C SER A 55 20.05 5.96 -5.16
N ASP A 56 20.05 6.85 -6.14
CA ASP A 56 19.79 8.28 -5.93
C ASP A 56 18.29 8.52 -5.63
N GLU A 57 17.41 7.82 -6.33
CA GLU A 57 15.97 7.87 -6.10
C GLU A 57 15.61 7.25 -4.75
N LEU A 58 16.21 6.11 -4.41
CA LEU A 58 16.06 5.46 -3.11
C LEU A 58 16.49 6.39 -1.97
N ALA A 59 17.60 7.14 -2.12
CA ALA A 59 18.01 8.15 -1.17
C ALA A 59 16.99 9.30 -1.06
N GLY A 60 16.35 9.67 -2.16
CA GLY A 60 15.24 10.62 -2.20
C GLY A 60 14.05 10.16 -1.35
N TYR A 61 13.59 8.92 -1.53
CA TYR A 61 12.49 8.33 -0.76
C TYR A 61 12.83 8.16 0.73
N SER A 62 14.07 7.76 1.03
CA SER A 62 14.58 7.72 2.40
C SER A 62 14.52 9.11 3.07
N ASN A 63 14.94 10.15 2.37
CA ASN A 63 14.86 11.53 2.86
C ASN A 63 13.40 12.01 3.04
N MET A 64 12.49 11.64 2.15
CA MET A 64 11.06 11.94 2.29
C MET A 64 10.50 11.29 3.56
N PHE A 65 10.80 10.02 3.79
CA PHE A 65 10.37 9.30 5.00
C PHE A 65 10.92 9.95 6.27
N LEU A 66 12.23 10.26 6.31
CA LEU A 66 12.88 10.89 7.44
C LEU A 66 12.35 12.29 7.78
N ARG A 67 11.83 13.03 6.79
CA ARG A 67 11.21 14.34 6.98
C ARG A 67 9.75 14.30 7.41
N THR A 68 9.15 13.14 7.47
CA THR A 68 7.77 12.99 7.96
C THR A 68 7.71 13.48 9.42
N PRO A 69 6.76 14.36 9.77
CA PRO A 69 6.59 14.77 11.16
C PRO A 69 6.29 13.55 12.04
N LEU A 70 7.02 13.36 13.12
CA LEU A 70 6.85 12.21 14.01
C LEU A 70 5.41 12.02 14.46
N GLN A 71 4.72 13.10 14.85
CA GLN A 71 3.32 13.03 15.27
C GLN A 71 2.39 12.57 14.13
N GLY A 72 2.68 12.95 12.89
CA GLY A 72 1.96 12.47 11.71
C GLY A 72 2.16 10.97 11.51
N TYR A 73 3.41 10.49 11.60
CA TYR A 73 3.72 9.06 11.53
C TYR A 73 2.97 8.26 12.64
N LEU A 74 3.09 8.70 13.90
CA LEU A 74 2.43 8.05 15.03
C LEU A 74 0.91 8.03 14.89
N GLY A 75 0.31 9.12 14.40
CA GLY A 75 -1.12 9.20 14.13
C GLY A 75 -1.56 8.20 13.06
N THR A 76 -0.81 8.10 11.94
CA THR A 76 -1.08 7.13 10.88
C THR A 76 -0.90 5.69 11.37
N ALA A 77 0.19 5.40 12.08
CA ALA A 77 0.44 4.09 12.67
C ALA A 77 -0.68 3.67 13.65
N THR A 78 -1.16 4.61 14.48
CA THR A 78 -2.30 4.39 15.39
C THR A 78 -3.58 4.08 14.61
N ALA A 79 -3.85 4.78 13.52
CA ALA A 79 -5.02 4.53 12.68
C ALA A 79 -4.95 3.12 12.07
N LEU A 80 -3.81 2.72 11.51
CA LEU A 80 -3.59 1.38 10.95
C LEU A 80 -3.68 0.28 12.00
N ARG A 81 -3.09 0.51 13.17
CA ARG A 81 -3.17 -0.40 14.32
C ARG A 81 -4.61 -0.75 14.71
N ASN A 82 -5.48 0.25 14.68
CA ASN A 82 -6.87 0.12 15.12
C ASN A 82 -7.84 -0.23 13.99
N ALA A 83 -7.40 -0.12 12.74
CA ALA A 83 -8.26 -0.39 11.59
C ALA A 83 -8.44 -1.91 11.38
N ASP A 84 -9.69 -2.32 11.27
CA ASP A 84 -10.10 -3.60 10.71
C ASP A 84 -11.36 -3.36 9.86
N LEU A 85 -11.16 -3.33 8.56
CA LEU A 85 -12.20 -3.04 7.58
C LEU A 85 -12.81 -4.31 6.98
N THR A 86 -12.46 -5.49 7.50
CA THR A 86 -12.92 -6.79 7.00
C THR A 86 -14.45 -6.86 6.91
N SER A 87 -15.13 -6.43 7.98
CA SER A 87 -16.59 -6.43 8.02
C SER A 87 -17.24 -5.39 7.09
N ALA A 88 -16.54 -4.32 6.75
CA ALA A 88 -17.02 -3.31 5.80
C ALA A 88 -16.79 -3.76 4.35
N ALA A 89 -15.68 -4.43 4.08
CA ALA A 89 -15.29 -4.88 2.75
C ALA A 89 -16.33 -5.82 2.11
N VAL A 90 -16.92 -6.72 2.89
CA VAL A 90 -17.93 -7.67 2.40
C VAL A 90 -19.26 -7.01 1.99
N HIS A 91 -19.46 -5.74 2.32
CA HIS A 91 -20.67 -4.98 2.00
C HIS A 91 -20.45 -3.93 0.90
N LEU A 92 -19.27 -3.93 0.28
CA LEU A 92 -19.02 -3.03 -0.86
C LEU A 92 -19.83 -3.49 -2.07
N ASP A 93 -20.73 -2.63 -2.53
CA ASP A 93 -21.59 -2.86 -3.69
C ASP A 93 -21.27 -1.82 -4.77
N LEU A 94 -20.03 -1.85 -5.25
CA LEU A 94 -19.52 -1.02 -6.35
C LEU A 94 -18.32 -1.73 -6.98
N PRO A 95 -17.93 -1.36 -8.22
CA PRO A 95 -16.74 -1.93 -8.85
C PRO A 95 -15.48 -1.68 -8.01
N VAL A 96 -14.71 -2.74 -7.77
CA VAL A 96 -13.45 -2.65 -7.03
C VAL A 96 -12.35 -3.40 -7.78
N ILE A 97 -11.17 -2.83 -7.84
CA ILE A 97 -9.96 -3.52 -8.27
C ILE A 97 -8.90 -3.40 -7.17
N CYS A 98 -8.32 -4.52 -6.79
CA CYS A 98 -7.15 -4.60 -5.90
C CYS A 98 -5.90 -4.82 -6.76
N VAL A 99 -4.91 -3.96 -6.60
CA VAL A 99 -3.65 -3.98 -7.34
C VAL A 99 -2.50 -4.08 -6.35
N VAL A 100 -1.50 -4.90 -6.64
CA VAL A 100 -0.34 -5.06 -5.76
C VAL A 100 0.93 -5.38 -6.56
N GLY A 101 2.07 -4.86 -6.11
CA GLY A 101 3.37 -5.26 -6.61
C GLY A 101 3.74 -6.69 -6.19
N GLU A 102 4.38 -7.44 -7.10
CA GLU A 102 4.77 -8.84 -6.86
C GLU A 102 5.72 -8.99 -5.65
N ASP A 103 6.58 -8.00 -5.44
CA ASP A 103 7.59 -7.95 -4.39
C ASP A 103 7.22 -7.01 -3.22
N ASP A 104 5.93 -6.71 -3.04
CA ASP A 104 5.47 -5.85 -1.95
C ASP A 104 5.73 -6.50 -0.58
N GLY A 105 6.69 -5.95 0.16
CA GLY A 105 7.05 -6.42 1.50
C GLY A 105 6.25 -5.77 2.64
N SER A 106 5.36 -4.82 2.34
CA SER A 106 4.51 -4.14 3.33
C SER A 106 3.10 -4.71 3.39
N THR A 107 2.50 -4.89 2.23
CA THR A 107 1.20 -5.57 2.04
C THR A 107 1.37 -6.64 0.97
N PRO A 108 1.97 -7.80 1.33
CA PRO A 108 2.26 -8.87 0.38
C PRO A 108 1.04 -9.28 -0.45
N PRO A 109 1.25 -9.81 -1.67
CA PRO A 109 0.17 -10.18 -2.58
C PRO A 109 -0.93 -11.03 -1.96
N GLU A 110 -0.59 -11.89 -1.00
CA GLU A 110 -1.52 -12.80 -0.35
C GLU A 110 -2.60 -12.03 0.44
N ILE A 111 -2.22 -11.00 1.23
CA ILE A 111 -3.18 -10.25 2.04
C ILE A 111 -4.02 -9.29 1.20
N VAL A 112 -3.49 -8.84 0.06
CA VAL A 112 -4.26 -8.04 -0.92
C VAL A 112 -5.25 -8.93 -1.66
N LEU A 113 -4.85 -10.15 -2.04
CA LEU A 113 -5.74 -11.16 -2.63
C LEU A 113 -6.84 -11.57 -1.64
N ASP A 114 -6.50 -11.79 -0.38
CA ASP A 114 -7.49 -12.08 0.68
C ASP A 114 -8.51 -10.94 0.78
N THR A 115 -8.05 -9.69 0.71
CA THR A 115 -8.93 -8.51 0.69
C THR A 115 -9.83 -8.50 -0.55
N ALA A 116 -9.30 -8.78 -1.73
CA ALA A 116 -10.09 -8.88 -2.96
C ALA A 116 -11.16 -9.99 -2.85
N ASN A 117 -10.81 -11.12 -2.27
CA ASN A 117 -11.74 -12.25 -2.06
C ASN A 117 -12.88 -11.93 -1.06
N LEU A 118 -12.71 -10.96 -0.17
CA LEU A 118 -13.77 -10.49 0.73
C LEU A 118 -14.80 -9.62 0.01
N ILE A 119 -14.37 -8.88 -1.02
CA ILE A 119 -15.20 -7.89 -1.70
C ILE A 119 -15.96 -8.55 -2.85
N PRO A 120 -17.30 -8.47 -2.89
CA PRO A 120 -18.07 -9.05 -3.98
C PRO A 120 -17.64 -8.50 -5.35
N ASN A 121 -17.29 -9.40 -6.25
CA ASN A 121 -16.90 -9.11 -7.65
C ASN A 121 -15.66 -8.19 -7.78
N ALA A 122 -14.79 -8.12 -6.80
CA ALA A 122 -13.55 -7.37 -6.94
C ALA A 122 -12.58 -8.06 -7.92
N ASP A 123 -11.96 -7.26 -8.78
CA ASP A 123 -10.83 -7.70 -9.59
C ASP A 123 -9.53 -7.70 -8.77
N PHE A 124 -8.59 -8.57 -9.13
CA PHE A 124 -7.24 -8.60 -8.58
C PHE A 124 -6.20 -8.54 -9.70
N LYS A 125 -5.18 -7.69 -9.52
CA LYS A 125 -4.06 -7.54 -10.45
C LYS A 125 -2.73 -7.52 -9.72
N LEU A 126 -1.81 -8.36 -10.19
CA LEU A 126 -0.42 -8.40 -9.74
C LEU A 126 0.45 -7.64 -10.76
N ILE A 127 1.29 -6.73 -10.27
CA ILE A 127 2.27 -5.99 -11.07
C ILE A 127 3.64 -6.61 -10.86
N LYS A 128 4.18 -7.24 -11.91
CA LYS A 128 5.51 -7.84 -11.88
C LYS A 128 6.60 -6.79 -11.83
N GLY A 129 7.67 -7.07 -11.08
CA GLY A 129 8.82 -6.18 -10.96
C GLY A 129 8.49 -4.87 -10.24
N ALA A 130 7.53 -4.90 -9.32
CA ALA A 130 7.20 -3.79 -8.44
C ALA A 130 7.09 -4.26 -6.99
N GLY A 131 7.53 -3.42 -6.07
CA GLY A 131 7.28 -3.53 -4.64
C GLY A 131 6.02 -2.79 -4.23
N HIS A 132 6.06 -2.16 -3.05
CA HIS A 132 4.93 -1.43 -2.43
C HIS A 132 4.57 -0.11 -3.12
N ILE A 133 5.40 0.38 -4.04
CA ILE A 133 5.19 1.67 -4.71
C ILE A 133 5.23 1.47 -6.23
N PRO A 134 4.27 0.73 -6.80
CA PRO A 134 4.27 0.40 -8.22
C PRO A 134 4.15 1.63 -9.13
N CYS A 135 3.64 2.74 -8.64
CA CYS A 135 3.62 4.01 -9.38
C CYS A 135 5.03 4.57 -9.63
N VAL A 136 6.04 4.10 -8.93
CA VAL A 136 7.45 4.45 -9.12
C VAL A 136 8.16 3.42 -9.99
N GLU A 137 8.00 2.15 -9.65
CA GLU A 137 8.77 1.07 -10.30
C GLU A 137 8.15 0.61 -11.63
N GLN A 138 6.81 0.65 -11.76
CA GLN A 138 6.09 0.22 -12.96
C GLN A 138 4.93 1.18 -13.32
N PRO A 139 5.20 2.48 -13.54
CA PRO A 139 4.17 3.51 -13.71
C PRO A 139 3.29 3.27 -14.93
N GLU A 140 3.84 2.77 -16.03
CA GLU A 140 3.10 2.49 -17.26
C GLU A 140 2.08 1.38 -17.04
N MET A 141 2.50 0.28 -16.40
CA MET A 141 1.64 -0.87 -16.12
C MET A 141 0.51 -0.50 -15.16
N LEU A 142 0.82 0.24 -14.10
CA LEU A 142 -0.21 0.73 -13.17
C LEU A 142 -1.19 1.68 -13.87
N SER A 143 -0.69 2.61 -14.70
CA SER A 143 -1.51 3.55 -15.45
C SER A 143 -2.45 2.84 -16.44
N GLU A 144 -1.99 1.78 -17.11
CA GLU A 144 -2.82 0.97 -18.01
C GLU A 144 -3.95 0.27 -17.25
N ILE A 145 -3.66 -0.35 -16.12
CA ILE A 145 -4.65 -1.02 -15.25
C ILE A 145 -5.72 -0.01 -14.80
N ILE A 146 -5.29 1.14 -14.29
CA ILE A 146 -6.20 2.20 -13.83
C ILE A 146 -7.07 2.71 -14.98
N SER A 147 -6.47 3.01 -16.13
CA SER A 147 -7.18 3.55 -17.29
C SER A 147 -8.25 2.58 -17.81
N LYS A 148 -7.92 1.28 -17.84
CA LYS A 148 -8.86 0.24 -18.23
C LYS A 148 -10.03 0.16 -17.24
N PHE A 149 -9.76 0.09 -15.95
CA PHE A 149 -10.79 0.06 -14.92
C PHE A 149 -11.74 1.27 -15.00
N LEU A 150 -11.18 2.47 -15.18
CA LEU A 150 -11.99 3.68 -15.33
C LEU A 150 -12.87 3.65 -16.58
N ALA A 151 -12.34 3.18 -17.71
CA ALA A 151 -13.11 3.07 -18.95
C ALA A 151 -14.29 2.09 -18.83
N GLU A 152 -14.11 0.99 -18.08
CA GLU A 152 -15.14 -0.05 -17.91
C GLU A 152 -16.24 0.35 -16.90
N HIS A 153 -15.92 1.18 -15.89
CA HIS A 153 -16.82 1.40 -14.75
C HIS A 153 -17.23 2.85 -14.52
N THR A 154 -16.60 3.82 -15.18
CA THR A 154 -16.90 5.26 -14.94
C THR A 154 -17.35 6.00 -16.20
N ALA A 155 -17.51 5.31 -17.32
CA ALA A 155 -18.10 5.91 -18.53
C ALA A 155 -19.51 6.45 -18.24
N PRO A 156 -19.91 7.60 -18.81
CA PRO A 156 -21.21 8.23 -18.56
C PRO A 156 -22.37 7.36 -19.05
#